data_41c823fe7105e21d8f4d96992358f1df
#
_entry.id   41c823fe7105e21d8f4d96992358f1df
#
_cell.length_a   1.000
_cell.length_b   1.000
_cell.length_c   1.000
_cell.angle_alpha   90.00
_cell.angle_beta   90.00
_cell.angle_gamma   90.00
#
_symmetry.space_group_name_H-M   'P 1'
#
loop_
_entity.id
_entity.type
_entity.pdbx_description
1 polymer ?
#
loop_
_entity_poly.entity_id
_entity_poly.type
_entity_poly.pdbx_seq_one_letter_code
_entity_poly.pdbx_strand_id
1 'polypeptide(L)'
;PQKRVELHCHTKMSDMDGVSDAKAIIKRAYEWGHKAIAITDHGVVQAFPEANHCFDEWGGVVPKDSDFKVIYGMEAYLVDDLKGIVQNSKGQSLMGKYVVFDIETTGFSALSDKIIEIGAVKVENGKITGRFSEFVNPQIPIPFRIEKLTSINDSMVAGAETIETLLPRFVEFCEDAVMVAHNAEFDMSFIEKNCKDLGIATDFTSVDTVGMARFLLPQLNRFKLDTVAKAVGVSLDHHHRAVDDAECTAQIFQKFIEMCKERDIEDLNALNKEGAVSVHSIQKMPTYHAIILAKNDTGRVNLYHLVSDSHLIYYHRRPRVPKSLYLKYQEGLMIGSACEAGELYQAVLNGRPEPEIARLVNFYDYLEIQPIGNNAFMLRDEDRTDIQTEDDLREINRKIVKLGEMFNKPVVATCDVHFLDPDDEV
;
A
#
# COMPACT_ATOMS: atom_id res chain seq x y z
N PRO A 1 33.49 -16.70 -1.59
CA PRO A 1 32.47 -15.75 -2.06
C PRO A 1 32.31 -14.65 -1.03
N GLN A 2 32.12 -13.41 -1.48
CA GLN A 2 31.86 -12.30 -0.58
C GLN A 2 30.49 -12.51 0.08
N LYS A 3 30.42 -12.39 1.43
CA LYS A 3 29.17 -12.47 2.17
C LYS A 3 28.38 -11.16 1.97
N ARG A 4 27.05 -11.26 1.85
CA ARG A 4 26.16 -10.09 1.84
C ARG A 4 26.14 -9.42 3.21
N VAL A 5 25.71 -8.19 3.27
CA VAL A 5 25.31 -7.51 4.51
C VAL A 5 23.82 -7.78 4.71
N GLU A 6 23.44 -8.32 5.88
CA GLU A 6 22.03 -8.45 6.22
C GLU A 6 21.50 -7.11 6.72
N LEU A 7 20.46 -6.59 6.06
CA LEU A 7 19.88 -5.28 6.37
C LEU A 7 18.48 -5.37 7.00
N HIS A 8 17.95 -6.60 7.17
CA HIS A 8 16.62 -6.85 7.70
C HIS A 8 16.67 -8.01 8.70
N CYS A 9 16.81 -7.66 9.99
CA CYS A 9 17.04 -8.64 11.04
C CYS A 9 16.42 -8.21 12.36
N HIS A 10 15.66 -9.13 12.97
CA HIS A 10 14.91 -8.98 14.20
C HIS A 10 15.59 -9.70 15.35
N THR A 11 15.58 -9.03 16.51
CA THR A 11 15.99 -9.61 17.78
C THR A 11 14.75 -9.94 18.61
N LYS A 12 14.96 -10.55 19.79
CA LYS A 12 13.87 -10.75 20.77
C LYS A 12 13.19 -9.46 21.26
N MET A 13 13.67 -8.28 20.87
CA MET A 13 13.02 -7.00 21.13
C MET A 13 11.90 -6.68 20.12
N SER A 14 11.82 -7.43 19.01
CA SER A 14 10.66 -7.44 18.13
C SER A 14 9.54 -8.23 18.79
N ASP A 15 8.56 -7.52 19.37
CA ASP A 15 7.49 -8.08 20.20
C ASP A 15 6.67 -9.14 19.43
N MET A 16 6.54 -10.31 20.03
CA MET A 16 5.82 -11.49 19.50
C MET A 16 6.37 -12.05 18.17
N ASP A 17 7.63 -11.78 17.84
CA ASP A 17 8.16 -12.13 16.51
C ASP A 17 9.61 -12.64 16.57
N GLY A 18 10.58 -11.84 16.98
CA GLY A 18 11.98 -12.26 17.11
C GLY A 18 12.24 -13.08 18.37
N VAL A 19 13.10 -14.11 18.28
CA VAL A 19 13.43 -14.99 19.43
C VAL A 19 14.88 -14.91 19.87
N SER A 20 15.80 -14.40 19.03
CA SER A 20 17.24 -14.43 19.29
C SER A 20 17.76 -13.14 19.92
N ASP A 21 18.75 -13.25 20.83
CA ASP A 21 19.45 -12.09 21.39
C ASP A 21 20.28 -11.34 20.33
N ALA A 22 20.30 -10.01 20.40
CA ALA A 22 21.12 -9.19 19.50
C ALA A 22 22.60 -9.62 19.51
N LYS A 23 23.14 -9.91 20.70
CA LYS A 23 24.52 -10.39 20.88
C LYS A 23 24.77 -11.73 20.15
N ALA A 24 23.82 -12.66 20.21
CA ALA A 24 23.93 -13.96 19.53
C ALA A 24 23.90 -13.80 18.00
N ILE A 25 23.01 -12.96 17.49
CA ILE A 25 22.90 -12.63 16.06
C ILE A 25 24.19 -11.98 15.54
N ILE A 26 24.71 -10.96 16.24
CA ILE A 26 25.94 -10.24 15.86
C ILE A 26 27.14 -11.18 15.88
N LYS A 27 27.26 -12.02 16.91
CA LYS A 27 28.30 -13.04 17.02
C LYS A 27 28.27 -13.99 15.82
N ARG A 28 27.09 -14.54 15.49
CA ARG A 28 26.90 -15.46 14.35
C ARG A 28 27.30 -14.80 13.02
N ALA A 29 26.86 -13.55 12.80
CA ALA A 29 27.22 -12.82 11.57
C ALA A 29 28.73 -12.58 11.46
N TYR A 30 29.39 -12.21 12.57
CA TYR A 30 30.84 -12.04 12.62
C TYR A 30 31.57 -13.37 12.34
N GLU A 31 31.20 -14.45 13.02
CA GLU A 31 31.79 -15.78 12.84
C GLU A 31 31.60 -16.31 11.39
N TRP A 32 30.52 -15.98 10.75
CA TRP A 32 30.26 -16.33 9.34
C TRP A 32 31.01 -15.47 8.32
N GLY A 33 31.74 -14.44 8.79
CA GLY A 33 32.55 -13.57 7.95
C GLY A 33 31.74 -12.53 7.18
N HIS A 34 30.57 -12.13 7.70
CA HIS A 34 29.90 -10.94 7.22
C HIS A 34 30.72 -9.69 7.56
N LYS A 35 30.59 -8.64 6.76
CA LYS A 35 31.25 -7.35 7.05
C LYS A 35 30.43 -6.45 7.97
N ALA A 36 29.12 -6.64 7.97
CA ALA A 36 28.18 -5.90 8.79
C ALA A 36 26.85 -6.66 8.91
N ILE A 37 26.06 -6.27 9.89
CA ILE A 37 24.65 -6.66 10.07
C ILE A 37 23.85 -5.48 10.56
N ALA A 38 22.63 -5.30 10.09
CA ALA A 38 21.68 -4.36 10.65
C ALA A 38 20.84 -5.01 11.75
N ILE A 39 20.47 -4.23 12.76
CA ILE A 39 19.45 -4.58 13.74
C ILE A 39 18.25 -3.68 13.47
N THR A 40 17.13 -4.30 13.11
CA THR A 40 15.94 -3.61 12.57
C THR A 40 14.65 -4.13 13.20
N ASP A 41 14.57 -4.06 14.53
CA ASP A 41 13.38 -4.50 15.26
C ASP A 41 12.11 -3.71 14.90
N HIS A 42 10.94 -4.31 15.05
CA HIS A 42 9.64 -3.72 14.74
C HIS A 42 9.32 -2.49 15.59
N GLY A 43 9.47 -1.31 15.00
CA GLY A 43 9.07 -0.03 15.59
C GLY A 43 9.85 0.38 16.84
N VAL A 44 10.92 -0.32 17.21
CA VAL A 44 11.66 -0.13 18.45
C VAL A 44 13.18 -0.16 18.24
N VAL A 45 13.94 0.28 19.24
CA VAL A 45 15.41 0.37 19.22
C VAL A 45 16.05 -0.16 20.50
N GLN A 46 15.33 -0.95 21.28
CA GLN A 46 15.80 -1.44 22.59
C GLN A 46 17.03 -2.36 22.50
N ALA A 47 17.28 -3.02 21.35
CA ALA A 47 18.46 -3.84 21.16
C ALA A 47 19.76 -3.05 20.97
N PHE A 48 19.73 -1.74 20.77
CA PHE A 48 20.92 -0.93 20.46
C PHE A 48 21.99 -0.94 21.55
N PRO A 49 21.67 -0.82 22.86
CA PRO A 49 22.69 -0.92 23.90
C PRO A 49 23.39 -2.28 23.89
N GLU A 50 22.65 -3.39 23.77
CA GLU A 50 23.22 -4.74 23.69
C GLU A 50 24.11 -4.90 22.45
N ALA A 51 23.65 -4.40 21.31
CA ALA A 51 24.41 -4.43 20.06
C ALA A 51 25.73 -3.63 20.18
N ASN A 52 25.69 -2.46 20.81
CA ASN A 52 26.88 -1.64 21.05
C ASN A 52 27.88 -2.34 21.98
N HIS A 53 27.42 -3.00 23.04
CA HIS A 53 28.27 -3.72 23.99
C HIS A 53 28.94 -4.98 23.38
N CYS A 54 28.56 -5.38 22.16
CA CYS A 54 29.24 -6.47 21.46
C CYS A 54 30.71 -6.17 21.14
N PHE A 55 31.14 -4.91 21.18
CA PHE A 55 32.51 -4.44 20.93
C PHE A 55 33.30 -4.10 22.21
N ASP A 56 32.73 -4.33 23.39
CA ASP A 56 33.38 -4.01 24.66
C ASP A 56 34.60 -4.92 24.93
N GLU A 57 35.60 -4.41 25.63
CA GLU A 57 36.79 -5.17 26.07
C GLU A 57 36.41 -6.36 26.95
N TRP A 58 35.39 -6.18 27.80
CA TRP A 58 34.90 -7.17 28.71
C TRP A 58 33.51 -7.66 28.31
N GLY A 59 33.46 -8.90 27.86
CA GLY A 59 32.20 -9.54 27.49
C GLY A 59 31.69 -9.24 26.09
N GLY A 60 32.42 -8.51 25.25
CA GLY A 60 32.16 -8.35 23.83
C GLY A 60 32.34 -9.66 23.05
N VAL A 61 31.70 -9.77 21.91
CA VAL A 61 31.76 -10.94 21.00
C VAL A 61 32.43 -10.64 19.67
N VAL A 62 32.68 -9.35 19.39
CA VAL A 62 33.41 -8.85 18.22
C VAL A 62 34.65 -8.12 18.70
N PRO A 63 35.86 -8.41 18.16
CA PRO A 63 37.05 -7.66 18.54
C PRO A 63 36.88 -6.17 18.24
N LYS A 64 37.35 -5.32 19.16
CA LYS A 64 37.22 -3.86 19.08
C LYS A 64 37.92 -3.22 17.87
N ASP A 65 38.98 -3.88 17.40
CA ASP A 65 39.79 -3.51 16.23
C ASP A 65 39.29 -4.16 14.93
N SER A 66 38.16 -4.86 14.96
CA SER A 66 37.55 -5.48 13.80
C SER A 66 36.94 -4.43 12.85
N ASP A 67 37.03 -4.67 11.54
CA ASP A 67 36.31 -3.89 10.51
C ASP A 67 34.79 -4.22 10.44
N PHE A 68 34.32 -5.19 11.26
CA PHE A 68 32.90 -5.55 11.31
C PHE A 68 32.07 -4.42 11.89
N LYS A 69 30.88 -4.19 11.33
CA LYS A 69 30.00 -3.10 11.74
C LYS A 69 28.59 -3.59 12.10
N VAL A 70 28.00 -2.97 13.11
CA VAL A 70 26.58 -3.02 13.36
C VAL A 70 25.93 -1.78 12.77
N ILE A 71 24.91 -1.97 11.96
CA ILE A 71 24.09 -0.91 11.39
C ILE A 71 22.83 -0.80 12.25
N TYR A 72 22.56 0.40 12.75
CA TYR A 72 21.42 0.67 13.61
C TYR A 72 20.23 1.12 12.77
N GLY A 73 19.09 0.45 12.94
CA GLY A 73 17.87 0.74 12.21
C GLY A 73 16.62 0.26 12.93
N MET A 74 15.49 0.38 12.28
CA MET A 74 14.23 -0.22 12.70
C MET A 74 13.42 -0.63 11.49
N GLU A 75 12.57 -1.62 11.63
CA GLU A 75 11.46 -1.84 10.72
C GLU A 75 10.27 -1.01 11.18
N ALA A 76 9.94 0.01 10.42
CA ALA A 76 8.87 0.94 10.72
C ALA A 76 7.52 0.45 10.20
N TYR A 77 6.46 0.74 10.92
CA TYR A 77 5.08 0.63 10.44
C TYR A 77 4.70 1.93 9.71
N LEU A 78 5.09 2.00 8.44
CA LEU A 78 4.93 3.18 7.59
C LEU A 78 3.47 3.42 7.22
N VAL A 79 3.04 4.68 7.22
CA VAL A 79 1.72 5.11 6.76
C VAL A 79 1.88 6.11 5.63
N ASP A 80 1.21 5.89 4.50
CA ASP A 80 1.25 6.83 3.37
C ASP A 80 0.23 7.96 3.57
N ASP A 81 0.61 8.95 4.35
CA ASP A 81 -0.16 10.17 4.60
C ASP A 81 0.11 11.28 3.56
N LEU A 82 0.99 11.01 2.58
CA LEU A 82 1.25 11.91 1.45
C LEU A 82 0.25 11.71 0.31
N LYS A 83 -0.51 10.63 0.33
CA LYS A 83 -1.53 10.36 -0.68
C LYS A 83 -2.74 11.25 -0.44
N GLY A 84 -3.00 12.16 -1.38
CA GLY A 84 -4.16 13.03 -1.34
C GLY A 84 -5.48 12.26 -1.54
N ILE A 85 -6.58 12.84 -1.08
CA ILE A 85 -7.95 12.38 -1.37
C ILE A 85 -8.21 12.40 -2.88
N VAL A 86 -7.61 13.35 -3.57
CA VAL A 86 -7.72 13.56 -5.01
C VAL A 86 -6.38 13.27 -5.68
N GLN A 87 -6.39 12.40 -6.70
CA GLN A 87 -5.22 12.16 -7.54
C GLN A 87 -5.33 13.00 -8.83
N ASN A 88 -4.20 13.50 -9.31
CA ASN A 88 -4.10 14.29 -10.54
C ASN A 88 -5.11 15.48 -10.57
N SER A 89 -5.23 16.21 -9.45
CA SER A 89 -6.12 17.35 -9.34
C SER A 89 -5.70 18.48 -10.28
N LYS A 90 -6.67 19.06 -10.98
CA LYS A 90 -6.53 20.24 -11.84
C LYS A 90 -7.28 21.45 -11.27
N GLY A 91 -7.66 21.40 -9.99
CA GLY A 91 -8.44 22.43 -9.33
C GLY A 91 -9.90 22.48 -9.75
N GLN A 92 -10.49 21.34 -10.17
CA GLN A 92 -11.88 21.29 -10.56
C GLN A 92 -12.79 21.65 -9.37
N SER A 93 -13.90 22.33 -9.68
CA SER A 93 -14.91 22.69 -8.68
C SER A 93 -15.61 21.46 -8.13
N LEU A 94 -15.92 21.46 -6.83
CA LEU A 94 -16.76 20.43 -6.20
C LEU A 94 -18.19 20.36 -6.78
N MET A 95 -18.63 21.37 -7.53
CA MET A 95 -19.91 21.38 -8.25
C MET A 95 -19.78 21.01 -9.74
N GLY A 96 -18.64 20.45 -10.14
CA GLY A 96 -18.35 20.09 -11.51
C GLY A 96 -19.09 18.83 -11.98
N LYS A 97 -18.56 18.25 -13.05
CA LYS A 97 -19.02 16.96 -13.62
C LYS A 97 -18.23 15.82 -12.99
N TYR A 98 -18.95 14.79 -12.56
CA TYR A 98 -18.38 13.60 -11.96
C TYR A 98 -18.93 12.34 -12.60
N VAL A 99 -18.10 11.32 -12.74
CA VAL A 99 -18.52 9.96 -13.01
C VAL A 99 -18.18 9.15 -11.77
N VAL A 100 -19.20 8.78 -11.02
CA VAL A 100 -19.08 7.91 -9.86
C VAL A 100 -19.25 6.48 -10.34
N PHE A 101 -18.28 5.62 -10.08
CA PHE A 101 -18.25 4.28 -10.66
C PHE A 101 -17.75 3.25 -9.67
N ASP A 102 -18.05 2.02 -9.96
CA ASP A 102 -17.61 0.82 -9.27
C ASP A 102 -17.41 -0.30 -10.29
N ILE A 103 -16.52 -1.24 -10.04
CA ILE A 103 -16.28 -2.39 -10.89
C ILE A 103 -16.32 -3.68 -10.09
N GLU A 104 -16.83 -4.74 -10.74
CA GLU A 104 -16.65 -6.11 -10.27
C GLU A 104 -15.58 -6.81 -11.10
N THR A 105 -14.79 -7.67 -10.46
CA THR A 105 -13.60 -8.28 -11.07
C THR A 105 -13.48 -9.75 -10.72
N THR A 106 -12.68 -10.51 -11.47
CA THR A 106 -12.41 -11.94 -11.17
C THR A 106 -11.46 -12.13 -9.98
N GLY A 107 -10.85 -11.05 -9.47
CA GLY A 107 -9.94 -11.04 -8.33
C GLY A 107 -9.39 -9.66 -8.04
N PHE A 108 -8.28 -9.56 -7.31
CA PHE A 108 -7.81 -8.28 -6.74
C PHE A 108 -6.63 -7.65 -7.49
N SER A 109 -6.03 -8.35 -8.46
CA SER A 109 -4.85 -7.89 -9.19
C SER A 109 -5.20 -7.40 -10.58
N ALA A 110 -5.04 -6.10 -10.85
CA ALA A 110 -5.23 -5.55 -12.20
C ALA A 110 -4.31 -6.17 -13.27
N LEU A 111 -3.21 -6.86 -12.88
CA LEU A 111 -2.31 -7.53 -13.83
C LEU A 111 -2.87 -8.86 -14.34
N SER A 112 -3.48 -9.66 -13.48
CA SER A 112 -3.92 -11.03 -13.76
C SER A 112 -5.43 -11.17 -13.87
N ASP A 113 -6.16 -10.37 -13.13
CA ASP A 113 -7.61 -10.46 -13.04
C ASP A 113 -8.31 -9.60 -14.10
N LYS A 114 -9.59 -9.88 -14.31
CA LYS A 114 -10.40 -9.25 -15.35
C LYS A 114 -11.61 -8.55 -14.78
N ILE A 115 -12.03 -7.46 -15.41
CA ILE A 115 -13.30 -6.81 -15.10
C ILE A 115 -14.45 -7.70 -15.59
N ILE A 116 -15.50 -7.84 -14.80
CA ILE A 116 -16.72 -8.59 -15.13
C ILE A 116 -17.99 -7.74 -15.11
N GLU A 117 -17.96 -6.56 -14.46
CA GLU A 117 -19.03 -5.56 -14.54
C GLU A 117 -18.44 -4.16 -14.38
N ILE A 118 -19.00 -3.16 -15.10
CA ILE A 118 -18.76 -1.74 -14.86
C ILE A 118 -20.09 -1.08 -14.60
N GLY A 119 -20.23 -0.48 -13.41
CA GLY A 119 -21.36 0.34 -13.04
C GLY A 119 -20.95 1.79 -12.83
N ALA A 120 -21.67 2.74 -13.42
CA ALA A 120 -21.35 4.14 -13.24
C ALA A 120 -22.57 5.05 -13.35
N VAL A 121 -22.50 6.17 -12.66
CA VAL A 121 -23.47 7.27 -12.79
C VAL A 121 -22.74 8.59 -13.05
N LYS A 122 -23.24 9.34 -14.03
CA LYS A 122 -22.78 10.70 -14.30
C LYS A 122 -23.55 11.67 -13.43
N VAL A 123 -22.84 12.52 -12.69
CA VAL A 123 -23.42 13.53 -11.80
C VAL A 123 -22.99 14.91 -12.25
N GLU A 124 -23.96 15.77 -12.51
CA GLU A 124 -23.75 17.17 -12.87
C GLU A 124 -24.63 18.09 -11.99
N ASN A 125 -24.04 19.09 -11.38
CA ASN A 125 -24.73 20.00 -10.48
C ASN A 125 -25.54 19.27 -9.38
N GLY A 126 -25.01 18.16 -8.86
CA GLY A 126 -25.65 17.36 -7.82
C GLY A 126 -26.82 16.49 -8.30
N LYS A 127 -26.99 16.29 -9.61
CA LYS A 127 -28.04 15.43 -10.18
C LYS A 127 -27.43 14.34 -11.05
N ILE A 128 -28.00 13.14 -10.99
CA ILE A 128 -27.65 12.05 -11.89
C ILE A 128 -28.21 12.40 -13.29
N THR A 129 -27.33 12.50 -14.29
CA THR A 129 -27.65 12.84 -15.67
C THR A 129 -27.47 11.67 -16.64
N GLY A 130 -26.77 10.61 -16.23
CA GLY A 130 -26.51 9.42 -17.03
C GLY A 130 -26.20 8.21 -16.18
N ARG A 131 -26.41 7.03 -16.76
CA ARG A 131 -26.06 5.72 -16.17
C ARG A 131 -25.32 4.87 -17.17
N PHE A 132 -24.37 4.09 -16.68
CA PHE A 132 -23.65 3.06 -17.42
C PHE A 132 -23.70 1.78 -16.56
N SER A 133 -24.18 0.68 -17.09
CA SER A 133 -24.30 -0.58 -16.35
C SER A 133 -24.19 -1.73 -17.34
N GLU A 134 -23.01 -2.32 -17.41
CA GLU A 134 -22.70 -3.33 -18.41
C GLU A 134 -21.87 -4.47 -17.81
N PHE A 135 -22.24 -5.68 -18.12
CA PHE A 135 -21.39 -6.83 -17.90
C PHE A 135 -20.24 -6.86 -18.90
N VAL A 136 -19.13 -7.44 -18.48
CA VAL A 136 -17.94 -7.64 -19.31
C VAL A 136 -17.65 -9.13 -19.38
N ASN A 137 -17.47 -9.66 -20.58
CA ASN A 137 -17.01 -11.04 -20.75
C ASN A 137 -15.49 -11.11 -20.45
N PRO A 138 -15.06 -11.72 -19.36
CA PRO A 138 -13.64 -11.78 -18.98
C PRO A 138 -12.83 -12.76 -19.85
N GLN A 139 -13.50 -13.60 -20.67
CA GLN A 139 -12.91 -14.67 -21.47
C GLN A 139 -12.15 -15.74 -20.64
N ILE A 140 -12.35 -15.75 -19.34
CA ILE A 140 -11.84 -16.74 -18.41
C ILE A 140 -12.98 -17.12 -17.42
N PRO A 141 -12.95 -18.31 -16.82
CA PRO A 141 -13.95 -18.69 -15.80
C PRO A 141 -13.89 -17.74 -14.60
N ILE A 142 -15.07 -17.38 -14.09
CA ILE A 142 -15.19 -16.60 -12.85
C ILE A 142 -14.93 -17.54 -11.66
N PRO A 143 -13.96 -17.23 -10.78
CA PRO A 143 -13.70 -18.06 -9.60
C PRO A 143 -14.95 -18.17 -8.68
N PHE A 144 -15.21 -19.35 -8.16
CA PHE A 144 -16.40 -19.62 -7.33
C PHE A 144 -16.54 -18.65 -6.15
N ARG A 145 -15.41 -18.24 -5.53
CA ARG A 145 -15.41 -17.25 -4.45
C ARG A 145 -15.93 -15.88 -4.91
N ILE A 146 -15.60 -15.47 -6.15
CA ILE A 146 -16.06 -14.20 -6.74
C ILE A 146 -17.55 -14.31 -7.06
N GLU A 147 -17.98 -15.42 -7.67
CA GLU A 147 -19.40 -15.67 -7.89
C GLU A 147 -20.20 -15.57 -6.58
N LYS A 148 -19.68 -16.15 -5.49
CA LYS A 148 -20.32 -16.08 -4.17
C LYS A 148 -20.33 -14.65 -3.61
N LEU A 149 -19.31 -13.85 -3.89
CA LEU A 149 -19.18 -12.48 -3.41
C LEU A 149 -20.07 -11.50 -4.19
N THR A 150 -20.01 -11.58 -5.54
CA THR A 150 -20.64 -10.61 -6.45
C THR A 150 -21.99 -11.08 -6.97
N SER A 151 -22.31 -12.37 -6.80
CA SER A 151 -23.46 -13.05 -7.42
C SER A 151 -23.43 -13.06 -8.96
N ILE A 152 -22.28 -12.75 -9.58
CA ILE A 152 -22.06 -12.78 -11.02
C ILE A 152 -21.42 -14.12 -11.38
N ASN A 153 -22.03 -14.84 -12.32
CA ASN A 153 -21.53 -16.13 -12.80
C ASN A 153 -21.25 -16.13 -14.30
N ASP A 154 -20.56 -17.17 -14.77
CA ASP A 154 -20.15 -17.29 -16.17
C ASP A 154 -21.32 -17.14 -17.16
N SER A 155 -22.51 -17.62 -16.83
CA SER A 155 -23.68 -17.54 -17.73
C SER A 155 -24.19 -16.12 -17.93
N MET A 156 -23.98 -15.23 -16.95
CA MET A 156 -24.40 -13.83 -17.01
C MET A 156 -23.49 -13.01 -17.93
N VAL A 157 -22.21 -13.35 -17.98
CA VAL A 157 -21.20 -12.61 -18.76
C VAL A 157 -20.88 -13.25 -20.12
N ALA A 158 -21.31 -14.49 -20.37
CA ALA A 158 -20.97 -15.21 -21.60
C ALA A 158 -21.39 -14.50 -22.91
N GLY A 159 -22.50 -13.78 -22.87
CA GLY A 159 -23.02 -13.00 -24.00
C GLY A 159 -22.66 -11.52 -23.98
N ALA A 160 -21.89 -11.07 -22.98
CA ALA A 160 -21.48 -9.68 -22.85
C ALA A 160 -20.32 -9.32 -23.81
N GLU A 161 -20.15 -8.04 -24.06
CA GLU A 161 -19.00 -7.51 -24.80
C GLU A 161 -17.70 -7.75 -23.99
N THR A 162 -16.59 -7.86 -24.70
CA THR A 162 -15.28 -7.92 -24.04
C THR A 162 -14.81 -6.52 -23.66
N ILE A 163 -13.79 -6.44 -22.80
CA ILE A 163 -13.27 -5.16 -22.32
C ILE A 163 -12.74 -4.28 -23.46
N GLU A 164 -12.19 -4.89 -24.53
CA GLU A 164 -11.66 -4.19 -25.70
C GLU A 164 -12.74 -3.36 -26.43
N THR A 165 -14.00 -3.85 -26.41
CA THR A 165 -15.14 -3.16 -27.04
C THR A 165 -15.83 -2.22 -26.05
N LEU A 166 -15.95 -2.62 -24.79
CA LEU A 166 -16.70 -1.88 -23.78
C LEU A 166 -15.94 -0.65 -23.25
N LEU A 167 -14.65 -0.80 -23.00
CA LEU A 167 -13.85 0.25 -22.35
C LEU A 167 -13.81 1.57 -23.13
N PRO A 168 -13.65 1.58 -24.47
CA PRO A 168 -13.76 2.82 -25.25
C PRO A 168 -15.09 3.55 -25.03
N ARG A 169 -16.21 2.83 -24.94
CA ARG A 169 -17.54 3.39 -24.66
C ARG A 169 -17.64 3.95 -23.26
N PHE A 170 -17.01 3.28 -22.28
CA PHE A 170 -16.94 3.77 -20.91
C PHE A 170 -16.10 5.05 -20.81
N VAL A 171 -14.94 5.09 -21.47
CA VAL A 171 -14.08 6.29 -21.52
C VAL A 171 -14.81 7.45 -22.20
N GLU A 172 -15.55 7.20 -23.28
CA GLU A 172 -16.42 8.20 -23.94
C GLU A 172 -17.52 8.68 -22.98
N PHE A 173 -18.14 7.77 -22.21
CA PHE A 173 -19.11 8.14 -21.17
C PHE A 173 -18.49 9.04 -20.08
N CYS A 174 -17.22 8.81 -19.72
CA CYS A 174 -16.53 9.64 -18.73
C CYS A 174 -16.25 11.07 -19.22
N GLU A 175 -16.01 11.26 -20.53
CA GLU A 175 -15.64 12.57 -21.11
C GLU A 175 -14.49 13.25 -20.31
N ASP A 176 -14.72 14.51 -19.87
CA ASP A 176 -13.83 15.33 -19.04
C ASP A 176 -14.19 15.29 -17.55
N ALA A 177 -15.08 14.40 -17.13
CA ALA A 177 -15.55 14.31 -15.76
C ALA A 177 -14.45 13.81 -14.81
N VAL A 178 -14.54 14.22 -13.56
CA VAL A 178 -13.73 13.67 -12.48
C VAL A 178 -14.27 12.29 -12.09
N MET A 179 -13.38 11.31 -12.02
CA MET A 179 -13.70 9.94 -11.61
C MET A 179 -13.84 9.86 -10.10
N VAL A 180 -14.87 9.20 -9.61
CA VAL A 180 -15.10 9.02 -8.16
C VAL A 180 -15.41 7.57 -7.87
N ALA A 181 -14.73 6.98 -6.90
CA ALA A 181 -15.03 5.62 -6.45
C ALA A 181 -14.82 5.45 -4.94
N HIS A 182 -15.33 4.36 -4.38
CA HIS A 182 -15.15 4.03 -2.97
C HIS A 182 -13.94 3.09 -2.81
N ASN A 183 -12.80 3.61 -2.37
CA ASN A 183 -11.46 3.01 -2.51
C ASN A 183 -10.96 3.09 -3.97
N ALA A 184 -11.02 4.29 -4.52
CA ALA A 184 -10.78 4.59 -5.93
C ALA A 184 -9.49 4.02 -6.53
N GLU A 185 -8.47 3.75 -5.72
CA GLU A 185 -7.22 3.16 -6.18
C GLU A 185 -7.43 1.78 -6.80
N PHE A 186 -8.32 0.96 -6.22
CA PHE A 186 -8.63 -0.36 -6.75
C PHE A 186 -9.27 -0.24 -8.15
N ASP A 187 -10.37 0.49 -8.26
CA ASP A 187 -11.13 0.61 -9.51
C ASP A 187 -10.31 1.28 -10.61
N MET A 188 -9.64 2.38 -10.27
CA MET A 188 -8.77 3.10 -11.21
C MET A 188 -7.64 2.24 -11.72
N SER A 189 -7.06 1.35 -10.89
CA SER A 189 -5.98 0.45 -11.30
C SER A 189 -6.37 -0.45 -12.47
N PHE A 190 -7.59 -0.99 -12.45
CA PHE A 190 -8.11 -1.81 -13.54
C PHE A 190 -8.42 -0.98 -14.78
N ILE A 191 -9.07 0.18 -14.62
CA ILE A 191 -9.42 1.05 -15.75
C ILE A 191 -8.14 1.54 -16.45
N GLU A 192 -7.18 2.10 -15.72
CA GLU A 192 -5.94 2.64 -16.28
C GLU A 192 -5.09 1.55 -16.96
N LYS A 193 -5.01 0.36 -16.34
CA LYS A 193 -4.29 -0.79 -16.91
C LYS A 193 -4.90 -1.21 -18.26
N ASN A 194 -6.22 -1.37 -18.31
CA ASN A 194 -6.89 -1.76 -19.56
C ASN A 194 -6.82 -0.65 -20.61
N CYS A 195 -6.94 0.62 -20.23
CA CYS A 195 -6.74 1.76 -21.14
C CYS A 195 -5.32 1.74 -21.75
N LYS A 196 -4.30 1.51 -20.92
CA LYS A 196 -2.92 1.41 -21.38
C LYS A 196 -2.73 0.24 -22.36
N ASP A 197 -3.27 -0.94 -22.05
CA ASP A 197 -3.17 -2.11 -22.92
C ASP A 197 -3.81 -1.88 -24.29
N LEU A 198 -4.89 -1.11 -24.34
CA LEU A 198 -5.59 -0.76 -25.57
C LEU A 198 -5.04 0.50 -26.26
N GLY A 199 -4.00 1.12 -25.71
CA GLY A 199 -3.41 2.35 -26.26
C GLY A 199 -4.34 3.57 -26.15
N ILE A 200 -5.30 3.57 -25.22
CA ILE A 200 -6.20 4.68 -24.94
C ILE A 200 -5.47 5.64 -23.99
N ALA A 201 -5.20 6.85 -24.46
CA ALA A 201 -4.59 7.89 -23.63
C ALA A 201 -5.63 8.39 -22.61
N THR A 202 -5.24 8.43 -21.33
CA THR A 202 -6.07 8.92 -20.24
C THR A 202 -5.31 9.92 -19.38
N ASP A 203 -6.04 10.91 -18.87
CA ASP A 203 -5.52 11.92 -17.92
C ASP A 203 -6.60 12.17 -16.86
N PHE A 204 -7.07 11.09 -16.25
CA PHE A 204 -8.14 11.13 -15.26
C PHE A 204 -7.70 11.85 -13.99
N THR A 205 -8.58 12.73 -13.49
CA THR A 205 -8.58 13.15 -12.09
C THR A 205 -9.47 12.18 -11.33
N SER A 206 -9.04 11.65 -10.20
CA SER A 206 -9.85 10.76 -9.38
C SER A 206 -9.99 11.22 -7.94
N VAL A 207 -11.14 10.94 -7.32
CA VAL A 207 -11.46 11.24 -5.92
C VAL A 207 -11.79 9.94 -5.20
N ASP A 208 -11.14 9.72 -4.05
CA ASP A 208 -11.41 8.59 -3.17
C ASP A 208 -12.40 8.96 -2.06
N THR A 209 -13.61 8.39 -2.09
CA THR A 209 -14.61 8.64 -1.05
C THR A 209 -14.25 7.99 0.29
N VAL A 210 -13.38 6.99 0.35
CA VAL A 210 -12.81 6.49 1.62
C VAL A 210 -11.91 7.54 2.25
N GLY A 211 -11.07 8.20 1.45
CA GLY A 211 -10.24 9.31 1.89
C GLY A 211 -11.10 10.48 2.42
N MET A 212 -12.15 10.84 1.67
CA MET A 212 -13.12 11.86 2.13
C MET A 212 -13.82 11.45 3.43
N ALA A 213 -14.24 10.19 3.55
CA ALA A 213 -14.88 9.69 4.76
C ALA A 213 -13.97 9.76 5.99
N ARG A 214 -12.68 9.43 5.83
CA ARG A 214 -11.69 9.59 6.92
C ARG A 214 -11.56 11.03 7.39
N PHE A 215 -11.59 11.96 6.47
CA PHE A 215 -11.51 13.40 6.75
C PHE A 215 -12.79 13.96 7.36
N LEU A 216 -13.94 13.66 6.77
CA LEU A 216 -15.22 14.26 7.12
C LEU A 216 -15.94 13.57 8.29
N LEU A 217 -15.67 12.26 8.49
CA LEU A 217 -16.32 11.41 9.50
C LEU A 217 -15.27 10.75 10.42
N PRO A 218 -14.44 11.55 11.13
CA PRO A 218 -13.33 11.02 11.93
C PRO A 218 -13.77 10.10 13.07
N GLN A 219 -15.05 10.15 13.49
CA GLN A 219 -15.62 9.30 14.53
C GLN A 219 -15.80 7.84 14.08
N LEU A 220 -15.79 7.53 12.78
CA LEU A 220 -15.94 6.18 12.30
C LEU A 220 -14.67 5.36 12.51
N ASN A 221 -14.83 4.07 12.83
CA ASN A 221 -13.74 3.10 12.98
C ASN A 221 -13.56 2.22 11.74
N ARG A 222 -14.53 2.18 10.84
CA ARG A 222 -14.53 1.44 9.58
C ARG A 222 -15.13 2.30 8.49
N PHE A 223 -14.60 2.15 7.27
CA PHE A 223 -14.98 2.97 6.12
C PHE A 223 -15.46 2.11 4.94
N LYS A 224 -16.10 0.96 5.24
CA LYS A 224 -16.81 0.19 4.21
C LYS A 224 -18.00 0.98 3.71
N LEU A 225 -18.43 0.74 2.46
CA LEU A 225 -19.51 1.49 1.81
C LEU A 225 -20.79 1.51 2.65
N ASP A 226 -21.22 0.35 3.15
CA ASP A 226 -22.39 0.19 4.02
C ASP A 226 -22.32 1.04 5.30
N THR A 227 -21.15 1.06 5.93
CA THR A 227 -20.88 1.80 7.16
C THR A 227 -20.94 3.31 6.92
N VAL A 228 -20.33 3.77 5.82
CA VAL A 228 -20.30 5.18 5.43
C VAL A 228 -21.70 5.63 5.00
N ALA A 229 -22.39 4.84 4.17
CA ALA A 229 -23.78 5.11 3.75
C ALA A 229 -24.69 5.34 4.96
N LYS A 230 -24.67 4.41 5.91
CA LYS A 230 -25.45 4.52 7.16
C LYS A 230 -25.10 5.78 7.95
N ALA A 231 -23.83 6.16 8.03
CA ALA A 231 -23.39 7.32 8.79
C ALA A 231 -23.87 8.64 8.21
N VAL A 232 -24.07 8.74 6.89
CA VAL A 232 -24.57 9.95 6.20
C VAL A 232 -26.04 9.85 5.82
N GLY A 233 -26.75 8.79 6.27
CA GLY A 233 -28.18 8.62 6.03
C GLY A 233 -28.55 8.24 4.60
N VAL A 234 -27.66 7.55 3.89
CA VAL A 234 -27.90 6.99 2.56
C VAL A 234 -28.34 5.53 2.70
N SER A 235 -29.41 5.14 1.96
CA SER A 235 -29.88 3.75 1.90
C SER A 235 -29.09 2.97 0.88
N LEU A 236 -28.82 1.70 1.18
CA LEU A 236 -28.16 0.76 0.30
C LEU A 236 -29.03 -0.49 0.18
N ASP A 237 -29.99 -0.44 -0.75
CA ASP A 237 -31.06 -1.45 -0.84
C ASP A 237 -30.63 -2.72 -1.58
N HIS A 238 -29.63 -2.66 -2.45
CA HIS A 238 -29.07 -3.76 -3.21
C HIS A 238 -27.55 -3.71 -3.19
N HIS A 239 -26.90 -4.70 -2.57
CA HIS A 239 -25.45 -4.84 -2.56
C HIS A 239 -24.97 -5.78 -3.69
N HIS A 240 -23.74 -5.53 -4.18
CA HIS A 240 -23.02 -6.38 -5.12
C HIS A 240 -23.52 -6.32 -6.57
N ARG A 241 -23.99 -5.18 -6.97
CA ARG A 241 -24.11 -4.80 -8.37
C ARG A 241 -23.39 -3.46 -8.55
N ALA A 242 -22.41 -3.41 -9.45
CA ALA A 242 -21.54 -2.25 -9.62
C ALA A 242 -22.31 -0.92 -9.79
N VAL A 243 -23.43 -0.93 -10.52
CA VAL A 243 -24.24 0.30 -10.67
C VAL A 243 -24.94 0.74 -9.41
N ASP A 244 -25.40 -0.19 -8.57
CA ASP A 244 -26.08 0.15 -7.30
C ASP A 244 -25.08 0.69 -6.27
N ASP A 245 -23.88 0.10 -6.22
CA ASP A 245 -22.77 0.58 -5.38
C ASP A 245 -22.25 1.94 -5.87
N ALA A 246 -22.19 2.17 -7.19
CA ALA A 246 -21.89 3.48 -7.78
C ALA A 246 -22.96 4.55 -7.45
N GLU A 247 -24.26 4.20 -7.50
CA GLU A 247 -25.33 5.13 -7.11
C GLU A 247 -25.28 5.46 -5.62
N CYS A 248 -25.07 4.47 -4.75
CA CYS A 248 -24.86 4.69 -3.32
C CYS A 248 -23.65 5.60 -3.08
N THR A 249 -22.53 5.31 -3.73
CA THR A 249 -21.31 6.13 -3.65
C THR A 249 -21.56 7.56 -4.14
N ALA A 250 -22.38 7.76 -5.19
CA ALA A 250 -22.75 9.08 -5.69
C ALA A 250 -23.57 9.86 -4.66
N GLN A 251 -24.52 9.22 -3.98
CA GLN A 251 -25.29 9.86 -2.91
C GLN A 251 -24.41 10.21 -1.70
N ILE A 252 -23.49 9.33 -1.30
CA ILE A 252 -22.50 9.61 -0.26
C ILE A 252 -21.63 10.80 -0.68
N PHE A 253 -21.13 10.81 -1.89
CA PHE A 253 -20.28 11.88 -2.42
C PHE A 253 -20.99 13.22 -2.42
N GLN A 254 -22.28 13.26 -2.77
CA GLN A 254 -23.11 14.49 -2.66
C GLN A 254 -23.19 15.00 -1.23
N LYS A 255 -23.39 14.11 -0.24
CA LYS A 255 -23.37 14.49 1.19
C LYS A 255 -22.00 15.03 1.59
N PHE A 256 -20.93 14.43 1.11
CA PHE A 256 -19.57 14.91 1.36
C PHE A 256 -19.31 16.29 0.74
N ILE A 257 -19.84 16.57 -0.46
CA ILE A 257 -19.78 17.91 -1.06
C ILE A 257 -20.53 18.95 -0.18
N GLU A 258 -21.70 18.60 0.36
CA GLU A 258 -22.43 19.47 1.31
C GLU A 258 -21.57 19.76 2.54
N MET A 259 -20.95 18.74 3.15
CA MET A 259 -20.07 18.90 4.31
C MET A 259 -18.78 19.68 4.00
N CYS A 260 -18.25 19.56 2.78
CA CYS A 260 -17.11 20.36 2.32
C CYS A 260 -17.46 21.84 2.19
N LYS A 261 -18.65 22.16 1.65
CA LYS A 261 -19.13 23.54 1.56
C LYS A 261 -19.30 24.20 2.92
N GLU A 262 -19.79 23.47 3.92
CA GLU A 262 -19.90 23.95 5.31
C GLU A 262 -18.52 24.30 5.92
N ARG A 263 -17.42 23.83 5.30
CA ARG A 263 -16.03 24.06 5.70
C ARG A 263 -15.28 25.01 4.75
N ASP A 264 -16.01 25.72 3.87
CA ASP A 264 -15.45 26.63 2.86
C ASP A 264 -14.47 25.94 1.88
N ILE A 265 -14.65 24.63 1.62
CA ILE A 265 -13.90 23.86 0.62
C ILE A 265 -14.70 23.91 -0.68
N GLU A 266 -14.15 24.56 -1.74
CA GLU A 266 -14.87 24.82 -2.99
C GLU A 266 -14.34 24.00 -4.18
N ASP A 267 -13.10 23.55 -4.13
CA ASP A 267 -12.43 22.84 -5.21
C ASP A 267 -11.58 21.63 -4.73
N LEU A 268 -11.11 20.83 -5.69
CA LEU A 268 -10.37 19.60 -5.40
C LEU A 268 -8.96 19.89 -4.83
N ASN A 269 -8.35 21.04 -5.11
CA ASN A 269 -7.07 21.40 -4.50
C ASN A 269 -7.26 21.78 -3.03
N ALA A 270 -8.29 22.54 -2.72
CA ALA A 270 -8.67 22.87 -1.35
C ALA A 270 -9.03 21.59 -0.56
N LEU A 271 -9.78 20.65 -1.18
CA LEU A 271 -10.08 19.35 -0.57
C LEU A 271 -8.80 18.57 -0.20
N ASN A 272 -7.81 18.49 -1.09
CA ASN A 272 -6.55 17.85 -0.78
C ASN A 272 -5.77 18.56 0.34
N LYS A 273 -5.80 19.88 0.34
CA LYS A 273 -5.10 20.69 1.35
C LYS A 273 -5.71 20.52 2.74
N GLU A 274 -7.02 20.69 2.85
CA GLU A 274 -7.76 20.62 4.13
C GLU A 274 -7.95 19.18 4.60
N GLY A 275 -8.06 18.24 3.66
CA GLY A 275 -8.10 16.82 3.92
C GLY A 275 -6.72 16.22 4.25
N ALA A 276 -5.68 17.06 4.37
CA ALA A 276 -4.39 16.63 4.89
C ALA A 276 -4.56 15.92 6.24
N VAL A 277 -3.96 14.77 6.33
CA VAL A 277 -4.36 13.70 7.24
C VAL A 277 -4.15 14.09 8.71
N SER A 278 -5.22 14.15 9.50
CA SER A 278 -5.11 14.35 10.94
C SER A 278 -4.44 13.15 11.64
N VAL A 279 -3.88 13.36 12.84
CA VAL A 279 -3.31 12.28 13.66
C VAL A 279 -4.30 11.12 13.82
N HIS A 280 -5.57 11.44 14.08
CA HIS A 280 -6.63 10.43 14.22
C HIS A 280 -6.89 9.64 12.93
N SER A 281 -6.77 10.28 11.77
CA SER A 281 -6.87 9.59 10.49
C SER A 281 -5.67 8.69 10.24
N ILE A 282 -4.44 9.15 10.53
CA ILE A 282 -3.21 8.36 10.44
C ILE A 282 -3.33 7.07 11.28
N GLN A 283 -3.88 7.17 12.48
CA GLN A 283 -4.10 6.02 13.36
C GLN A 283 -5.02 4.94 12.77
N LYS A 284 -5.83 5.26 11.76
CA LYS A 284 -6.78 4.35 11.11
C LYS A 284 -6.36 3.91 9.70
N MET A 285 -5.29 4.49 9.15
CA MET A 285 -4.77 4.13 7.83
C MET A 285 -4.05 2.77 7.86
N PRO A 286 -3.94 2.07 6.73
CA PRO A 286 -3.12 0.87 6.63
C PRO A 286 -1.65 1.18 6.95
N THR A 287 -0.95 0.18 7.46
CA THR A 287 0.50 0.26 7.70
C THR A 287 1.23 -0.71 6.80
N TYR A 288 2.39 -0.30 6.34
CA TYR A 288 3.31 -1.10 5.55
C TYR A 288 4.67 -1.17 6.24
N HIS A 289 5.41 -2.23 6.02
CA HIS A 289 6.77 -2.33 6.54
C HIS A 289 7.74 -1.46 5.72
N ALA A 290 8.69 -0.84 6.39
CA ALA A 290 9.79 -0.11 5.76
C ALA A 290 11.03 -0.17 6.66
N ILE A 291 12.20 -0.43 6.08
CA ILE A 291 13.46 -0.47 6.82
C ILE A 291 14.06 0.93 6.86
N ILE A 292 14.28 1.47 8.06
CA ILE A 292 14.93 2.77 8.26
C ILE A 292 16.27 2.54 8.94
N LEU A 293 17.36 2.93 8.28
CA LEU A 293 18.73 2.75 8.75
C LEU A 293 19.39 4.11 9.05
N ALA A 294 20.15 4.19 10.13
CA ALA A 294 20.97 5.35 10.46
C ALA A 294 22.32 5.28 9.74
N LYS A 295 22.65 6.31 8.96
CA LYS A 295 23.93 6.46 8.24
C LYS A 295 25.03 7.07 9.11
N ASN A 296 24.64 7.84 10.12
CA ASN A 296 25.55 8.59 10.99
C ASN A 296 24.84 8.95 12.31
N ASP A 297 25.53 9.71 13.19
CA ASP A 297 25.00 10.11 14.49
C ASP A 297 23.74 11.00 14.38
N THR A 298 23.66 11.88 13.39
CA THR A 298 22.44 12.68 13.13
C THR A 298 21.27 11.74 12.84
N GLY A 299 21.48 10.77 11.95
CA GLY A 299 20.46 9.77 11.63
C GLY A 299 20.05 8.93 12.84
N ARG A 300 21.02 8.56 13.71
CA ARG A 300 20.68 7.83 14.94
C ARG A 300 19.78 8.66 15.88
N VAL A 301 20.05 9.95 16.03
CA VAL A 301 19.19 10.85 16.83
C VAL A 301 17.81 11.00 16.18
N ASN A 302 17.77 11.18 14.85
CA ASN A 302 16.52 11.30 14.11
C ASN A 302 15.68 9.99 14.17
N LEU A 303 16.35 8.83 14.19
CA LEU A 303 15.68 7.54 14.41
C LEU A 303 15.01 7.49 15.79
N TYR A 304 15.65 8.00 16.85
CA TYR A 304 15.04 8.10 18.17
C TYR A 304 13.83 9.06 18.19
N HIS A 305 13.88 10.16 17.43
CA HIS A 305 12.71 11.02 17.27
C HIS A 305 11.55 10.30 16.58
N LEU A 306 11.83 9.55 15.50
CA LEU A 306 10.80 8.74 14.81
C LEU A 306 10.16 7.72 15.77
N VAL A 307 10.97 6.99 16.53
CA VAL A 307 10.46 6.02 17.52
C VAL A 307 9.61 6.74 18.59
N SER A 308 10.09 7.86 19.12
CA SER A 308 9.36 8.60 20.14
C SER A 308 8.02 9.12 19.64
N ASP A 309 8.00 9.80 18.48
CA ASP A 309 6.78 10.36 17.92
C ASP A 309 5.80 9.27 17.49
N SER A 310 6.27 8.14 16.94
CA SER A 310 5.42 7.01 16.56
C SER A 310 4.68 6.39 17.74
N HIS A 311 5.32 6.36 18.93
CA HIS A 311 4.72 5.82 20.15
C HIS A 311 3.87 6.85 20.89
N LEU A 312 4.30 8.11 20.97
CA LEU A 312 3.63 9.13 21.78
C LEU A 312 2.47 9.79 21.05
N ILE A 313 2.53 9.91 19.73
CA ILE A 313 1.56 10.68 18.92
C ILE A 313 0.72 9.76 18.03
N TYR A 314 1.37 8.84 17.31
CA TYR A 314 0.72 8.08 16.24
C TYR A 314 0.39 6.63 16.60
N TYR A 315 0.57 6.22 17.86
CA TYR A 315 0.31 4.85 18.26
C TYR A 315 -1.16 4.47 18.15
N HIS A 316 -1.42 3.38 17.46
CA HIS A 316 -2.70 2.69 17.47
C HIS A 316 -2.47 1.21 17.14
N ARG A 317 -2.53 0.33 18.14
CA ARG A 317 -2.16 -1.09 18.11
C ARG A 317 -0.67 -1.34 17.86
N ARG A 318 -0.01 -0.47 17.08
CA ARG A 318 1.43 -0.48 16.76
C ARG A 318 1.91 0.97 16.56
N PRO A 319 3.22 1.23 16.72
CA PRO A 319 3.77 2.57 16.50
C PRO A 319 3.81 2.90 15.02
N ARG A 320 3.03 3.88 14.58
CA ARG A 320 2.90 4.26 13.17
C ARG A 320 3.87 5.37 12.83
N VAL A 321 4.53 5.25 11.70
CA VAL A 321 5.43 6.28 11.14
C VAL A 321 4.79 6.85 9.87
N PRO A 322 4.16 8.03 9.92
CA PRO A 322 3.73 8.72 8.71
C PRO A 322 4.92 9.04 7.80
N LYS A 323 4.75 8.96 6.49
CA LYS A 323 5.78 9.38 5.52
C LYS A 323 6.19 10.84 5.72
N SER A 324 5.24 11.72 6.05
CA SER A 324 5.53 13.12 6.38
C SER A 324 6.44 13.27 7.59
N LEU A 325 6.28 12.42 8.62
CA LEU A 325 7.15 12.39 9.78
C LEU A 325 8.56 11.89 9.41
N TYR A 326 8.67 10.84 8.59
CA TYR A 326 9.95 10.40 8.06
C TYR A 326 10.67 11.53 7.32
N LEU A 327 9.99 12.22 6.41
CA LEU A 327 10.56 13.35 5.65
C LEU A 327 11.05 14.50 6.56
N LYS A 328 10.36 14.73 7.67
CA LYS A 328 10.78 15.71 8.68
C LYS A 328 12.14 15.36 9.31
N TYR A 329 12.41 14.08 9.55
CA TYR A 329 13.60 13.57 10.23
C TYR A 329 14.56 12.79 9.33
N GLN A 330 14.42 12.87 8.01
CA GLN A 330 15.17 12.04 7.05
C GLN A 330 16.69 12.29 7.02
N GLU A 331 17.17 13.42 7.56
CA GLU A 331 18.59 13.73 7.56
C GLU A 331 19.39 12.65 8.30
N GLY A 332 20.42 12.11 7.63
CA GLY A 332 21.24 11.03 8.17
C GLY A 332 20.56 9.66 8.21
N LEU A 333 19.34 9.53 7.70
CA LEU A 333 18.62 8.26 7.55
C LEU A 333 18.66 7.76 6.10
N MET A 334 18.32 6.50 5.94
CA MET A 334 18.11 5.80 4.68
C MET A 334 16.89 4.90 4.83
N ILE A 335 16.02 4.85 3.82
CA ILE A 335 14.79 4.05 3.86
C ILE A 335 14.77 3.01 2.74
N GLY A 336 14.43 1.77 3.08
CA GLY A 336 14.25 0.63 2.18
C GLY A 336 12.82 0.14 2.10
N SER A 337 12.48 -0.53 1.01
CA SER A 337 11.10 -0.97 0.70
C SER A 337 10.60 -2.17 1.52
N ALA A 338 11.45 -2.77 2.35
CA ALA A 338 11.19 -3.91 3.21
C ALA A 338 10.67 -5.19 2.48
N CYS A 339 9.97 -6.05 3.22
CA CYS A 339 9.51 -7.39 2.83
C CYS A 339 8.20 -7.37 2.02
N GLU A 340 7.50 -8.51 1.99
CA GLU A 340 6.19 -8.65 1.33
C GLU A 340 5.09 -7.78 1.98
N ALA A 341 5.24 -7.43 3.27
CA ALA A 341 4.36 -6.49 3.94
C ALA A 341 4.69 -5.02 3.63
N GLY A 342 5.73 -4.76 2.84
CA GLY A 342 6.12 -3.44 2.35
C GLY A 342 5.17 -2.91 1.27
N GLU A 343 5.04 -1.59 1.23
CA GLU A 343 4.10 -0.92 0.31
C GLU A 343 4.43 -1.18 -1.16
N LEU A 344 5.72 -1.15 -1.53
CA LEU A 344 6.15 -1.42 -2.91
C LEU A 344 5.86 -2.87 -3.32
N TYR A 345 6.19 -3.84 -2.47
CA TYR A 345 5.89 -5.24 -2.77
C TYR A 345 4.39 -5.45 -2.98
N GLN A 346 3.57 -4.89 -2.09
CA GLN A 346 2.10 -4.96 -2.21
C GLN A 346 1.58 -4.26 -3.47
N ALA A 347 2.16 -3.14 -3.86
CA ALA A 347 1.78 -2.45 -5.09
C ALA A 347 2.11 -3.28 -6.35
N VAL A 348 3.30 -3.89 -6.39
CA VAL A 348 3.72 -4.78 -7.50
C VAL A 348 2.85 -6.03 -7.55
N LEU A 349 2.60 -6.65 -6.39
CA LEU A 349 1.78 -7.85 -6.24
C LEU A 349 0.34 -7.63 -6.73
N ASN A 350 -0.25 -6.48 -6.38
CA ASN A 350 -1.63 -6.14 -6.72
C ASN A 350 -1.76 -5.40 -8.07
N GLY A 351 -0.67 -5.29 -8.84
CA GLY A 351 -0.70 -4.72 -10.18
C GLY A 351 -1.10 -3.24 -10.23
N ARG A 352 -0.63 -2.45 -9.26
CA ARG A 352 -0.91 -1.03 -9.23
C ARG A 352 -0.39 -0.31 -10.47
N PRO A 353 -0.99 0.84 -10.89
CA PRO A 353 -0.57 1.60 -12.04
C PRO A 353 0.89 2.04 -11.97
N GLU A 354 1.57 2.11 -13.14
CA GLU A 354 2.97 2.54 -13.21
C GLU A 354 3.27 3.89 -12.54
N PRO A 355 2.42 4.94 -12.65
CA PRO A 355 2.68 6.20 -11.97
C PRO A 355 2.72 6.05 -10.44
N GLU A 356 1.87 5.18 -9.88
CA GLU A 356 1.88 4.91 -8.43
C GLU A 356 3.14 4.13 -8.04
N ILE A 357 3.48 3.06 -8.77
CA ILE A 357 4.72 2.31 -8.55
C ILE A 357 5.94 3.25 -8.65
N ALA A 358 5.97 4.14 -9.65
CA ALA A 358 7.03 5.13 -9.80
C ALA A 358 7.13 6.07 -8.58
N ARG A 359 5.99 6.55 -8.07
CA ARG A 359 5.93 7.38 -6.87
C ARG A 359 6.50 6.64 -5.65
N LEU A 360 6.14 5.36 -5.48
CA LEU A 360 6.64 4.53 -4.39
C LEU A 360 8.14 4.27 -4.51
N VAL A 361 8.63 3.85 -5.68
CA VAL A 361 10.05 3.60 -5.92
C VAL A 361 10.89 4.87 -5.65
N ASN A 362 10.40 6.05 -6.06
CA ASN A 362 11.10 7.31 -5.83
C ASN A 362 11.20 7.67 -4.34
N PHE A 363 10.26 7.25 -3.52
CA PHE A 363 10.27 7.50 -2.08
C PHE A 363 11.39 6.73 -1.37
N TYR A 364 11.72 5.50 -1.80
CA TYR A 364 12.72 4.66 -1.18
C TYR A 364 14.14 4.98 -1.68
N ASP A 365 15.13 4.89 -0.79
CA ASP A 365 16.55 4.99 -1.15
C ASP A 365 17.07 3.70 -1.80
N TYR A 366 16.55 2.54 -1.38
CA TYR A 366 16.85 1.24 -1.95
C TYR A 366 15.62 0.33 -1.94
N LEU A 367 15.63 -0.66 -2.81
CA LEU A 367 14.58 -1.67 -2.89
C LEU A 367 15.08 -3.00 -2.33
N GLU A 368 14.16 -3.81 -1.83
CA GLU A 368 14.48 -5.08 -1.18
C GLU A 368 13.81 -6.24 -1.90
N ILE A 369 14.56 -7.34 -2.04
CA ILE A 369 14.06 -8.65 -2.44
C ILE A 369 14.45 -9.69 -1.40
N GLN A 370 13.63 -10.72 -1.26
CA GLN A 370 13.84 -11.78 -0.29
C GLN A 370 13.80 -13.17 -0.94
N PRO A 371 14.36 -14.22 -0.27
CA PRO A 371 14.19 -15.59 -0.73
C PRO A 371 12.71 -15.94 -0.88
N ILE A 372 12.35 -16.67 -1.92
CA ILE A 372 10.97 -17.08 -2.17
C ILE A 372 10.37 -17.92 -1.03
N GLY A 373 11.22 -18.58 -0.23
CA GLY A 373 10.79 -19.32 0.95
C GLY A 373 10.05 -18.46 1.97
N ASN A 374 10.45 -17.18 2.13
CA ASN A 374 9.76 -16.24 3.05
C ASN A 374 8.30 -16.00 2.64
N ASN A 375 8.02 -16.07 1.33
CA ASN A 375 6.71 -15.80 0.75
C ASN A 375 5.95 -17.08 0.34
N ALA A 376 6.47 -18.28 0.69
CA ALA A 376 5.87 -19.55 0.31
C ALA A 376 4.47 -19.78 0.90
N PHE A 377 4.09 -19.06 1.96
CA PHE A 377 2.75 -19.09 2.52
C PHE A 377 1.70 -18.62 1.50
N MET A 378 2.04 -17.73 0.58
CA MET A 378 1.14 -17.24 -0.48
C MET A 378 0.71 -18.36 -1.44
N LEU A 379 1.55 -19.40 -1.62
CA LEU A 379 1.23 -20.56 -2.46
C LEU A 379 0.14 -21.45 -1.85
N ARG A 380 -0.12 -21.30 -0.55
CA ARG A 380 -1.14 -22.06 0.20
C ARG A 380 -2.40 -21.24 0.47
N ASP A 381 -2.40 -19.99 0.05
CA ASP A 381 -3.55 -19.08 0.20
C ASP A 381 -4.55 -19.38 -0.92
N GLU A 382 -5.62 -20.12 -0.58
CA GLU A 382 -6.70 -20.50 -1.51
C GLU A 382 -7.46 -19.28 -2.06
N ASP A 383 -7.33 -18.12 -1.38
CA ASP A 383 -7.94 -16.88 -1.80
C ASP A 383 -7.11 -16.12 -2.85
N ARG A 384 -5.90 -16.56 -3.16
CA ARG A 384 -5.05 -15.99 -4.20
C ARG A 384 -5.02 -16.86 -5.45
N THR A 385 -5.35 -16.26 -6.60
CA THR A 385 -5.26 -16.92 -7.92
C THR A 385 -4.05 -16.46 -8.73
N ASP A 386 -3.43 -15.39 -8.32
CA ASP A 386 -2.31 -14.71 -8.99
C ASP A 386 -0.93 -15.29 -8.60
N ILE A 387 -0.84 -16.02 -7.49
CA ILE A 387 0.38 -16.67 -7.01
C ILE A 387 0.08 -18.16 -6.78
N GLN A 388 0.47 -18.98 -7.75
CA GLN A 388 0.22 -20.44 -7.72
C GLN A 388 1.52 -21.27 -7.74
N THR A 389 2.61 -20.67 -8.18
CA THR A 389 3.90 -21.34 -8.34
C THR A 389 5.05 -20.53 -7.73
N GLU A 390 6.14 -21.21 -7.42
CA GLU A 390 7.36 -20.50 -7.01
C GLU A 390 7.90 -19.54 -8.07
N ASP A 391 7.57 -19.77 -9.34
CA ASP A 391 8.02 -18.86 -10.41
C ASP A 391 7.25 -17.55 -10.40
N ASP A 392 6.00 -17.57 -9.96
CA ASP A 392 5.20 -16.34 -9.72
C ASP A 392 5.85 -15.47 -8.64
N LEU A 393 6.33 -16.09 -7.54
CA LEU A 393 7.08 -15.39 -6.49
C LEU A 393 8.42 -14.84 -7.02
N ARG A 394 9.13 -15.62 -7.87
CA ARG A 394 10.37 -15.14 -8.51
C ARG A 394 10.11 -13.97 -9.45
N GLU A 395 8.96 -13.96 -10.12
CA GLU A 395 8.60 -12.88 -11.04
C GLU A 395 8.39 -11.55 -10.31
N ILE A 396 7.85 -11.56 -9.10
CA ILE A 396 7.75 -10.35 -8.28
C ILE A 396 9.15 -9.81 -7.97
N ASN A 397 10.08 -10.66 -7.53
CA ASN A 397 11.46 -10.27 -7.29
C ASN A 397 12.12 -9.72 -8.57
N ARG A 398 11.91 -10.34 -9.74
CA ARG A 398 12.42 -9.86 -11.03
C ARG A 398 11.87 -8.46 -11.37
N LYS A 399 10.58 -8.22 -11.12
CA LYS A 399 9.96 -6.90 -11.32
C LYS A 399 10.59 -5.84 -10.41
N ILE A 400 10.80 -6.15 -9.13
CA ILE A 400 11.45 -5.23 -8.20
C ILE A 400 12.89 -4.92 -8.63
N VAL A 401 13.66 -5.93 -9.07
CA VAL A 401 15.02 -5.73 -9.63
C VAL A 401 14.97 -4.82 -10.86
N LYS A 402 14.04 -5.07 -11.78
CA LYS A 402 13.86 -4.23 -12.97
C LYS A 402 13.47 -2.78 -12.63
N LEU A 403 12.61 -2.58 -11.62
CA LEU A 403 12.30 -1.25 -11.11
C LEU A 403 13.55 -0.55 -10.55
N GLY A 404 14.40 -1.27 -9.80
CA GLY A 404 15.68 -0.74 -9.34
C GLY A 404 16.57 -0.26 -10.49
N GLU A 405 16.70 -1.05 -11.55
CA GLU A 405 17.44 -0.68 -12.77
C GLU A 405 16.83 0.55 -13.45
N MET A 406 15.51 0.57 -13.66
CA MET A 406 14.81 1.67 -14.34
C MET A 406 14.91 3.00 -13.60
N PHE A 407 14.85 2.97 -12.27
CA PHE A 407 14.87 4.17 -11.42
C PHE A 407 16.25 4.46 -10.81
N ASN A 408 17.28 3.71 -11.20
CA ASN A 408 18.64 3.82 -10.66
C ASN A 408 18.66 3.74 -9.12
N LYS A 409 17.90 2.78 -8.56
CA LYS A 409 17.86 2.48 -7.12
C LYS A 409 18.62 1.19 -6.84
N PRO A 410 19.48 1.14 -5.80
CA PRO A 410 20.07 -0.11 -5.35
C PRO A 410 18.99 -1.13 -5.00
N VAL A 411 19.22 -2.39 -5.38
CA VAL A 411 18.39 -3.52 -4.94
C VAL A 411 19.24 -4.41 -4.06
N VAL A 412 18.76 -4.70 -2.87
CA VAL A 412 19.44 -5.53 -1.87
C VAL A 412 18.66 -6.81 -1.63
N ALA A 413 19.42 -7.91 -1.38
CA ALA A 413 18.83 -9.17 -0.97
C ALA A 413 18.98 -9.32 0.54
N THR A 414 17.87 -9.44 1.25
CA THR A 414 17.81 -9.67 2.70
C THR A 414 17.13 -11.00 2.99
N CYS A 415 17.11 -11.43 4.26
CA CYS A 415 16.44 -12.66 4.64
C CYS A 415 15.31 -12.46 5.64
N ASP A 416 15.13 -11.24 6.18
CA ASP A 416 14.11 -10.99 7.20
C ASP A 416 14.28 -11.97 8.38
N VAL A 417 15.46 -11.87 9.02
CA VAL A 417 15.91 -12.86 9.99
C VAL A 417 15.17 -12.70 11.31
N HIS A 418 14.51 -13.75 11.80
CA HIS A 418 13.79 -13.78 13.07
C HIS A 418 14.38 -14.76 14.09
N PHE A 419 15.20 -15.71 13.64
CA PHE A 419 15.85 -16.71 14.48
C PHE A 419 17.20 -17.14 13.89
N LEU A 420 18.04 -17.82 14.71
CA LEU A 420 19.40 -18.22 14.34
C LEU A 420 19.50 -19.65 13.84
N ASP A 421 18.79 -20.54 14.44
CA ASP A 421 18.86 -21.97 14.16
C ASP A 421 17.49 -22.50 13.72
N PRO A 422 17.40 -23.49 12.80
CA PRO A 422 16.12 -24.01 12.31
C PRO A 422 15.19 -24.53 13.42
N ASP A 423 15.74 -24.99 14.52
CA ASP A 423 14.98 -25.49 15.68
C ASP A 423 14.33 -24.37 16.50
N ASP A 424 14.68 -23.12 16.21
CA ASP A 424 14.08 -21.93 16.85
C ASP A 424 12.80 -21.47 16.13
N GLU A 425 12.46 -22.06 14.98
CA GLU A 425 11.21 -21.80 14.26
C GLU A 425 10.02 -22.30 15.07
N VAL A 426 9.10 -21.40 15.45
CA VAL A 426 7.93 -21.68 16.32
C VAL A 426 6.66 -21.75 15.51
#